data_1d09367ee29a675d6d8505adf23560af
#
_entry.id   1d09367ee29a675d6d8505adf23560af
#
_cell.length_a   1.000
_cell.length_b   1.000
_cell.length_c   1.000
_cell.angle_alpha   90.00
_cell.angle_beta   90.00
_cell.angle_gamma   90.00
#
_symmetry.space_group_name_H-M   'P 1'
#
loop_
_entity.id
_entity.type
_entity.pdbx_description
1 polymer ?
#
loop_
_entity_poly.entity_id
_entity_poly.type
_entity_poly.pdbx_seq_one_letter_code
_entity_poly.pdbx_strand_id
1 'polypeptide(L)'
;TIYSDSIYAIRCCTTYGEKCEKRCWIKKKPIPNVDLVKKAFYAFKNKKNVKFVHIKAHTGKQDIHSIGNDKADELANKAIGVTSCPYDNKIYLNVPFNEKNDAKTLGAKWNHSKKKWFIFNDNKYKTEIIEKWSI
;
A
#
# COMPACT_ATOMS: atom_id res chain seq x y z
N THR A 1 -22.17 0.08 -0.46
CA THR A 1 -20.97 0.00 -1.29
C THR A 1 -19.73 0.12 -0.42
N ILE A 2 -18.73 -0.74 -0.67
CA ILE A 2 -17.43 -0.71 0.04
C ILE A 2 -16.38 -0.28 -0.96
N TYR A 3 -15.66 0.78 -0.63
CA TYR A 3 -14.55 1.30 -1.42
C TYR A 3 -13.23 0.79 -0.85
N SER A 4 -12.34 0.29 -1.70
CA SER A 4 -11.01 -0.19 -1.28
C SER A 4 -10.00 0.04 -2.38
N ASP A 5 -8.78 0.36 -2.00
CA ASP A 5 -7.62 0.48 -2.90
C ASP A 5 -6.93 -0.88 -3.14
N SER A 6 -7.30 -1.90 -2.38
CA SER A 6 -6.74 -3.25 -2.53
C SER A 6 -7.60 -4.12 -3.46
N ILE A 7 -7.20 -4.21 -4.73
CA ILE A 7 -7.79 -5.19 -5.67
C ILE A 7 -7.70 -6.61 -5.13
N TYR A 8 -6.62 -6.95 -4.42
CA TYR A 8 -6.46 -8.27 -3.83
C TYR A 8 -7.53 -8.54 -2.78
N ALA A 9 -7.78 -7.61 -1.86
CA ALA A 9 -8.82 -7.76 -0.84
C ALA A 9 -10.21 -7.91 -1.46
N ILE A 10 -10.55 -7.08 -2.46
CA ILE A 10 -11.81 -7.21 -3.21
C ILE A 10 -11.94 -8.58 -3.85
N ARG A 11 -10.89 -9.07 -4.50
CA ARG A 11 -10.90 -10.39 -5.15
C ARG A 11 -11.01 -11.53 -4.13
N CYS A 12 -10.40 -11.42 -2.96
CA CYS A 12 -10.56 -12.40 -1.89
C CYS A 12 -12.03 -12.54 -1.46
N CYS A 13 -12.73 -11.42 -1.35
CA CYS A 13 -14.15 -11.41 -0.99
C CYS A 13 -15.08 -11.85 -2.14
N THR A 14 -14.59 -11.92 -3.37
CA THR A 14 -15.38 -12.17 -4.58
C THR A 14 -14.79 -13.30 -5.43
N THR A 15 -14.26 -12.96 -6.60
CA THR A 15 -13.86 -13.92 -7.65
C THR A 15 -12.74 -14.89 -7.25
N TYR A 16 -11.75 -14.41 -6.48
CA TYR A 16 -10.65 -15.27 -6.03
C TYR A 16 -11.13 -16.24 -4.94
N GLY A 17 -11.91 -15.73 -3.97
CA GLY A 17 -12.51 -16.56 -2.93
C GLY A 17 -13.40 -17.66 -3.53
N GLU A 18 -14.24 -17.32 -4.49
CA GLU A 18 -15.10 -18.29 -5.20
C GLU A 18 -14.28 -19.37 -5.91
N LYS A 19 -13.22 -18.99 -6.62
CA LYS A 19 -12.32 -19.96 -7.27
C LYS A 19 -11.61 -20.87 -6.27
N CYS A 20 -11.23 -20.35 -5.12
CA CYS A 20 -10.60 -21.15 -4.05
C CYS A 20 -11.61 -22.11 -3.41
N GLU A 21 -12.83 -21.65 -3.16
CA GLU A 21 -13.90 -22.48 -2.63
C GLU A 21 -14.25 -23.65 -3.56
N LYS A 22 -14.43 -23.41 -4.87
CA LYS A 22 -14.67 -24.45 -5.89
C LYS A 22 -13.57 -25.51 -5.94
N ARG A 23 -12.36 -25.19 -5.46
CA ARG A 23 -11.21 -26.12 -5.35
C ARG A 23 -11.01 -26.63 -3.92
N CYS A 24 -12.03 -26.54 -3.07
CA CYS A 24 -11.94 -26.91 -1.66
C CYS A 24 -10.77 -26.28 -0.92
N TRP A 25 -10.36 -25.08 -1.32
CA TRP A 25 -9.20 -24.33 -0.78
C TRP A 25 -7.85 -25.04 -0.96
N ILE A 26 -7.77 -25.98 -1.89
CA ILE A 26 -6.55 -26.74 -2.17
C ILE A 26 -5.87 -26.18 -3.42
N LYS A 27 -4.58 -25.92 -3.32
CA LYS A 27 -3.70 -25.52 -4.43
C LYS A 27 -2.36 -26.22 -4.35
N LYS A 28 -1.65 -26.30 -5.48
CA LYS A 28 -0.25 -26.82 -5.54
C LYS A 28 0.70 -26.05 -4.61
N LYS A 29 0.49 -24.73 -4.48
CA LYS A 29 1.18 -23.88 -3.48
C LYS A 29 0.20 -23.47 -2.40
N PRO A 30 0.61 -23.41 -1.13
CA PRO A 30 -0.25 -22.91 -0.05
C PRO A 30 -0.86 -21.57 -0.39
N ILE A 31 -2.13 -21.37 -0.04
CA ILE A 31 -2.80 -20.09 -0.19
C ILE A 31 -2.35 -19.19 0.98
N PRO A 32 -1.67 -18.06 0.74
CA PRO A 32 -1.28 -17.16 1.81
C PRO A 32 -2.51 -16.67 2.58
N ASN A 33 -2.41 -16.64 3.92
CA ASN A 33 -3.47 -16.16 4.80
C ASN A 33 -4.83 -16.83 4.54
N VAL A 34 -4.84 -18.13 4.24
CA VAL A 34 -6.04 -18.87 3.84
C VAL A 34 -7.21 -18.69 4.80
N ASP A 35 -6.96 -18.65 6.09
CA ASP A 35 -8.02 -18.48 7.11
C ASP A 35 -8.67 -17.10 7.03
N LEU A 36 -7.88 -16.05 6.80
CA LEU A 36 -8.39 -14.69 6.60
C LEU A 36 -9.15 -14.56 5.28
N VAL A 37 -8.65 -15.17 4.20
CA VAL A 37 -9.31 -15.19 2.89
C VAL A 37 -10.65 -15.92 2.99
N LYS A 38 -10.72 -17.06 3.67
CA LYS A 38 -11.96 -17.79 3.94
C LYS A 38 -12.96 -16.93 4.71
N LYS A 39 -12.52 -16.34 5.83
CA LYS A 39 -13.39 -15.47 6.65
C LYS A 39 -13.95 -14.31 5.83
N ALA A 40 -13.10 -13.61 5.06
CA ALA A 40 -13.52 -12.51 4.21
C ALA A 40 -14.52 -12.97 3.15
N PHE A 41 -14.24 -14.06 2.45
CA PHE A 41 -15.13 -14.59 1.43
C PHE A 41 -16.50 -14.99 1.98
N TYR A 42 -16.55 -15.77 3.06
CA TYR A 42 -17.82 -16.21 3.65
C TYR A 42 -18.59 -15.07 4.32
N ALA A 43 -17.92 -14.02 4.79
CA ALA A 43 -18.59 -12.84 5.30
C ALA A 43 -19.45 -12.13 4.24
N PHE A 44 -19.06 -12.21 2.96
CA PHE A 44 -19.71 -11.49 1.87
C PHE A 44 -20.42 -12.37 0.85
N LYS A 45 -20.14 -13.70 0.81
CA LYS A 45 -20.67 -14.65 -0.17
C LYS A 45 -22.19 -14.54 -0.41
N ASN A 46 -22.96 -14.40 0.65
CA ASN A 46 -24.42 -14.36 0.60
C ASN A 46 -25.01 -12.96 0.69
N LYS A 47 -24.17 -11.92 0.70
CA LYS A 47 -24.62 -10.52 0.85
C LYS A 47 -24.78 -9.86 -0.53
N LYS A 48 -25.91 -10.10 -1.18
CA LYS A 48 -26.23 -9.53 -2.50
C LYS A 48 -26.32 -7.99 -2.51
N ASN A 49 -26.52 -7.38 -1.35
CA ASN A 49 -26.63 -5.93 -1.19
C ASN A 49 -25.27 -5.23 -1.01
N VAL A 50 -24.15 -5.96 -1.01
CA VAL A 50 -22.81 -5.40 -0.91
C VAL A 50 -22.17 -5.32 -2.28
N LYS A 51 -21.68 -4.11 -2.62
CA LYS A 51 -20.93 -3.83 -3.84
C LYS A 51 -19.51 -3.35 -3.46
N PHE A 52 -18.51 -3.91 -4.10
CA PHE A 52 -17.12 -3.46 -3.97
C PHE A 52 -16.75 -2.55 -5.13
N VAL A 53 -16.08 -1.45 -4.82
CA VAL A 53 -15.53 -0.51 -5.81
C VAL A 53 -14.05 -0.30 -5.52
N HIS A 54 -13.22 -0.55 -6.52
CA HIS A 54 -11.81 -0.25 -6.44
C HIS A 54 -11.57 1.24 -6.62
N ILE A 55 -10.80 1.83 -5.73
CA ILE A 55 -10.32 3.21 -5.82
C ILE A 55 -8.81 3.24 -5.83
N LYS A 56 -8.22 4.30 -6.34
CA LYS A 56 -6.77 4.45 -6.40
C LYS A 56 -6.26 5.03 -5.07
N ALA A 57 -5.29 4.35 -4.45
CA ALA A 57 -4.66 4.82 -3.22
C ALA A 57 -3.81 6.09 -3.44
N HIS A 58 -3.69 6.90 -2.40
CA HIS A 58 -2.74 8.01 -2.29
C HIS A 58 -2.73 8.96 -3.50
N THR A 59 -3.90 9.29 -4.02
CA THR A 59 -4.05 10.19 -5.18
C THR A 59 -3.80 11.66 -4.83
N GLY A 60 -3.86 12.01 -3.54
CA GLY A 60 -3.83 13.40 -3.07
C GLY A 60 -5.10 14.21 -3.42
N LYS A 61 -6.12 13.53 -3.96
CA LYS A 61 -7.41 14.16 -4.28
C LYS A 61 -8.20 14.39 -3.00
N GLN A 62 -8.94 15.50 -2.98
CA GLN A 62 -9.80 15.90 -1.87
C GLN A 62 -11.25 15.39 -2.01
N ASP A 63 -11.45 14.29 -2.76
CA ASP A 63 -12.75 13.66 -2.83
C ASP A 63 -13.01 12.75 -1.62
N ILE A 64 -14.27 12.54 -1.29
CA ILE A 64 -14.69 11.81 -0.09
C ILE A 64 -14.16 10.39 -0.03
N HIS A 65 -13.97 9.72 -1.18
CA HIS A 65 -13.50 8.35 -1.22
C HIS A 65 -12.00 8.26 -0.98
N SER A 66 -11.22 9.20 -1.53
CA SER A 66 -9.78 9.29 -1.29
C SER A 66 -9.49 9.62 0.17
N ILE A 67 -10.18 10.61 0.75
CA ILE A 67 -10.05 10.98 2.16
C ILE A 67 -10.45 9.81 3.07
N GLY A 68 -11.55 9.14 2.76
CA GLY A 68 -12.02 7.98 3.53
C GLY A 68 -11.05 6.81 3.50
N ASN A 69 -10.42 6.54 2.35
CA ASN A 69 -9.41 5.49 2.20
C ASN A 69 -8.13 5.81 2.98
N ASP A 70 -7.64 7.05 2.89
CA ASP A 70 -6.45 7.49 3.64
C ASP A 70 -6.69 7.38 5.15
N LYS A 71 -7.91 7.70 5.61
CA LYS A 71 -8.30 7.55 7.02
C LYS A 71 -8.39 6.08 7.46
N ALA A 72 -8.91 5.21 6.61
CA ALA A 72 -8.96 3.77 6.88
C ALA A 72 -7.54 3.18 7.00
N ASP A 73 -6.62 3.61 6.15
CA ASP A 73 -5.22 3.20 6.16
C ASP A 73 -4.51 3.68 7.45
N GLU A 74 -4.74 4.94 7.85
CA GLU A 74 -4.26 5.47 9.12
C GLU A 74 -4.73 4.63 10.31
N LEU A 75 -6.02 4.31 10.36
CA LEU A 75 -6.59 3.50 11.44
C LEU A 75 -6.04 2.07 11.47
N ALA A 76 -5.85 1.45 10.31
CA ALA A 76 -5.24 0.13 10.20
C ALA A 76 -3.80 0.11 10.71
N ASN A 77 -3.00 1.11 10.33
CA ASN A 77 -1.62 1.27 10.80
C ASN A 77 -1.57 1.49 12.32
N LYS A 78 -2.45 2.34 12.85
CA LYS A 78 -2.56 2.60 14.29
C LYS A 78 -2.90 1.33 15.06
N ALA A 79 -3.76 0.47 14.52
CA ALA A 79 -4.17 -0.78 15.16
C ALA A 79 -3.01 -1.78 15.36
N ILE A 80 -2.01 -1.74 14.48
CA ILE A 80 -0.81 -2.58 14.58
C ILE A 80 0.39 -1.87 15.24
N GLY A 81 0.16 -0.70 15.85
CA GLY A 81 1.19 0.08 16.54
C GLY A 81 2.11 0.87 15.62
N VAL A 82 1.79 0.99 14.34
CA VAL A 82 2.52 1.83 13.38
C VAL A 82 1.95 3.24 13.46
N THR A 83 2.72 4.18 13.98
CA THR A 83 2.28 5.57 14.20
C THR A 83 2.37 6.45 12.95
N SER A 84 3.04 5.98 11.91
CA SER A 84 3.14 6.68 10.61
C SER A 84 2.91 5.71 9.46
N CYS A 85 2.19 6.16 8.43
CA CYS A 85 2.09 5.41 7.19
C CYS A 85 3.50 5.20 6.61
N PRO A 86 3.90 3.99 6.23
CA PRO A 86 5.20 3.76 5.59
C PRO A 86 5.44 4.63 4.36
N TYR A 87 4.38 5.16 3.78
CA TYR A 87 4.42 6.07 2.63
C TYR A 87 4.70 7.52 3.00
N ASP A 88 4.41 7.96 4.23
CA ASP A 88 4.72 9.32 4.72
C ASP A 88 6.15 9.44 5.25
N ASN A 89 6.86 8.34 5.34
CA ASN A 89 8.23 8.27 5.85
C ASN A 89 9.28 8.57 4.76
N LYS A 90 8.88 9.27 3.70
CA LYS A 90 9.76 9.63 2.59
C LYS A 90 10.30 11.04 2.78
N ILE A 91 11.61 11.14 2.84
CA ILE A 91 12.33 12.42 2.79
C ILE A 91 12.72 12.66 1.34
N TYR A 92 12.17 13.70 0.73
CA TYR A 92 12.51 14.06 -0.63
C TYR A 92 13.83 14.84 -0.67
N LEU A 93 14.61 14.62 -1.73
CA LEU A 93 15.96 15.12 -1.87
C LEU A 93 16.08 15.89 -3.19
N ASN A 94 16.93 16.90 -3.17
CA ASN A 94 17.29 17.67 -4.35
C ASN A 94 18.64 17.18 -4.93
N VAL A 95 18.65 15.98 -5.50
CA VAL A 95 19.85 15.35 -6.04
C VAL A 95 20.11 15.85 -7.46
N PRO A 96 21.27 16.47 -7.74
CA PRO A 96 21.67 16.84 -9.09
C PRO A 96 21.81 15.61 -9.99
N PHE A 97 21.58 15.77 -11.29
CA PHE A 97 21.61 14.65 -12.25
C PHE A 97 22.95 13.91 -12.30
N ASN A 98 24.07 14.64 -12.17
CA ASN A 98 25.43 14.09 -12.13
C ASN A 98 25.71 13.25 -10.88
N GLU A 99 24.98 13.46 -9.77
CA GLU A 99 25.16 12.76 -8.49
C GLU A 99 24.12 11.63 -8.27
N LYS A 100 23.27 11.33 -9.27
CA LYS A 100 22.23 10.30 -9.18
C LYS A 100 22.74 8.92 -8.78
N ASN A 101 23.96 8.57 -9.19
CA ASN A 101 24.54 7.26 -8.89
C ASN A 101 24.99 7.18 -7.43
N ASP A 102 25.54 8.26 -6.88
CA ASP A 102 25.90 8.34 -5.46
C ASP A 102 24.67 8.24 -4.57
N ALA A 103 23.60 8.96 -4.93
CA ALA A 103 22.31 8.86 -4.24
C ALA A 103 21.74 7.43 -4.24
N LYS A 104 21.81 6.73 -5.38
CA LYS A 104 21.40 5.33 -5.47
C LYS A 104 22.23 4.41 -4.57
N THR A 105 23.55 4.59 -4.54
CA THR A 105 24.46 3.80 -3.71
C THR A 105 24.14 3.96 -2.22
N LEU A 106 23.71 5.14 -1.81
CA LEU A 106 23.26 5.44 -0.45
C LEU A 106 21.80 5.02 -0.17
N GLY A 107 21.12 4.39 -1.12
CA GLY A 107 19.80 3.84 -0.96
C GLY A 107 18.64 4.78 -1.32
N ALA A 108 18.93 5.90 -2.00
CA ALA A 108 17.88 6.78 -2.52
C ALA A 108 17.14 6.12 -3.69
N LYS A 109 15.84 6.40 -3.77
CA LYS A 109 14.93 5.89 -4.83
C LYS A 109 14.32 7.06 -5.58
N TRP A 110 14.02 6.83 -6.86
CA TRP A 110 13.37 7.82 -7.71
C TRP A 110 11.85 7.70 -7.65
N ASN A 111 11.17 8.81 -7.40
CA ASN A 111 9.72 8.89 -7.48
C ASN A 111 9.30 9.50 -8.83
N HIS A 112 8.76 8.66 -9.71
CA HIS A 112 8.35 9.07 -11.06
C HIS A 112 7.22 10.09 -11.07
N SER A 113 6.29 10.01 -10.12
CA SER A 113 5.13 10.91 -10.05
C SER A 113 5.53 12.32 -9.61
N LYS A 114 6.42 12.42 -8.63
CA LYS A 114 6.91 13.71 -8.10
C LYS A 114 8.19 14.20 -8.78
N LYS A 115 8.79 13.36 -9.65
CA LYS A 115 10.08 13.63 -10.32
C LYS A 115 11.18 14.09 -9.35
N LYS A 116 11.25 13.40 -8.19
CA LYS A 116 12.22 13.68 -7.12
C LYS A 116 12.83 12.41 -6.58
N TRP A 117 14.05 12.50 -6.10
CA TRP A 117 14.68 11.47 -5.30
C TRP A 117 14.11 11.49 -3.89
N PHE A 118 14.08 10.33 -3.24
CA PHE A 118 13.66 10.22 -1.84
C PHE A 118 14.39 9.07 -1.14
N ILE A 119 14.50 9.17 0.17
CA ILE A 119 14.88 8.08 1.08
C ILE A 119 13.75 7.83 2.07
N PHE A 120 13.75 6.67 2.67
CA PHE A 120 12.92 6.40 3.84
C PHE A 120 13.60 6.93 5.11
N ASN A 121 12.81 7.28 6.10
CA ASN A 121 13.31 7.88 7.36
C ASN A 121 14.21 6.93 8.17
N ASP A 122 14.11 5.63 7.94
CA ASP A 122 14.92 4.55 8.51
C ASP A 122 16.21 4.27 7.71
N ASN A 123 16.53 5.08 6.72
CA ASN A 123 17.73 4.90 5.91
C ASN A 123 18.98 5.05 6.77
N LYS A 124 19.88 4.07 6.68
CA LYS A 124 21.15 4.00 7.42
C LYS A 124 22.05 5.25 7.25
N TYR A 125 22.01 5.86 6.07
CA TYR A 125 22.83 7.03 5.71
C TYR A 125 22.03 8.34 5.72
N LYS A 126 20.89 8.36 6.42
CA LYS A 126 19.96 9.50 6.44
C LYS A 126 20.64 10.84 6.72
N THR A 127 21.46 10.93 7.75
CA THR A 127 22.12 12.17 8.16
C THR A 127 23.03 12.70 7.05
N GLU A 128 23.89 11.86 6.52
CA GLU A 128 24.82 12.20 5.43
C GLU A 128 24.08 12.64 4.15
N ILE A 129 23.01 11.96 3.81
CA ILE A 129 22.19 12.24 2.64
C ILE A 129 21.47 13.59 2.79
N ILE A 130 20.93 13.88 3.97
CA ILE A 130 20.24 15.13 4.24
C ILE A 130 21.22 16.30 4.22
N GLU A 131 22.38 16.18 4.82
CA GLU A 131 23.42 17.21 4.79
C GLU A 131 23.86 17.55 3.36
N LYS A 132 23.90 16.55 2.47
CA LYS A 132 24.36 16.73 1.09
C LYS A 132 23.26 17.24 0.15
N TRP A 133 22.01 16.78 0.32
CA TRP A 133 20.92 17.00 -0.65
C TRP A 133 19.59 17.42 -0.01
N SER A 134 19.59 18.02 1.17
CA SER A 134 18.33 18.53 1.73
C SER A 134 17.73 19.63 0.87
N ILE A 135 16.39 19.69 0.88
CA ILE A 135 15.62 20.75 0.20
C ILE A 135 15.61 22.00 1.05
#